data_75becb50c2f81b6089d97f7e66804fc9
#
_entry.id   75becb50c2f81b6089d97f7e66804fc9
#
_cell.length_a   1.000
_cell.length_b   1.000
_cell.length_c   1.000
_cell.angle_alpha   90.00
_cell.angle_beta   90.00
_cell.angle_gamma   90.00
#
_symmetry.space_group_name_H-M   'P 1'
#
loop_
_entity.id
_entity.type
_entity.pdbx_description
1 polymer ?
#
loop_
_entity_poly.entity_id
_entity_poly.type
_entity_poly.pdbx_seq_one_letter_code
_entity_poly.pdbx_strand_id
1 'polypeptide(L)'
;MVPTSVTRRYQDLASKRIDLIFFESPEWGWKNTAHEVLGLGGTDAEVYVARNLPGRDQHYFDDFDGKRLALYSGYHYGFADFNSDRDYLRQHFKAEFSYSHDSNLLKVLHDRADITVVAESFLQLFLDKNPGSAQQLLVSTRKDQVYHHQVLLRPESPVSAKELGRLLERLRASGELKVLLQRYHLHASH
;
A
#
# COMPACT_ATOMS: atom_id res chain seq x y z
N MET A 1 12.69 -16.29 4.82
CA MET A 1 11.91 -15.38 3.96
C MET A 1 12.49 -15.40 2.55
N VAL A 2 11.63 -15.42 1.53
CA VAL A 2 12.02 -15.39 0.11
C VAL A 2 11.70 -13.99 -0.42
N PRO A 3 12.65 -13.26 -1.01
CA PRO A 3 12.39 -11.95 -1.58
C PRO A 3 11.53 -12.06 -2.83
N THR A 4 10.55 -11.19 -2.95
CA THR A 4 9.69 -11.03 -4.13
C THR A 4 9.48 -9.54 -4.43
N SER A 5 8.81 -9.21 -5.53
CA SER A 5 8.43 -7.84 -5.89
C SER A 5 6.92 -7.74 -6.10
N VAL A 6 6.40 -6.52 -6.11
CA VAL A 6 4.98 -6.23 -6.31
C VAL A 6 4.43 -6.89 -7.59
N THR A 7 5.20 -6.95 -8.66
CA THR A 7 4.78 -7.56 -9.93
C THR A 7 5.02 -9.07 -10.00
N ARG A 8 6.02 -9.57 -9.29
CA ARG A 8 6.43 -10.98 -9.37
C ARG A 8 5.70 -11.89 -8.38
N ARG A 9 5.16 -11.35 -7.29
CA ARG A 9 4.54 -12.09 -6.18
C ARG A 9 3.45 -13.09 -6.62
N TYR A 10 2.67 -12.77 -7.66
CA TYR A 10 1.63 -13.65 -8.21
C TYR A 10 2.24 -14.93 -8.79
N GLN A 11 3.27 -14.77 -9.63
CA GLN A 11 3.98 -15.90 -10.22
C GLN A 11 4.73 -16.70 -9.15
N ASP A 12 5.33 -16.04 -8.17
CA ASP A 12 6.06 -16.70 -7.09
C ASP A 12 5.13 -17.57 -6.22
N LEU A 13 3.89 -17.12 -5.96
CA LEU A 13 2.88 -17.92 -5.26
C LEU A 13 2.38 -19.07 -6.14
N ALA A 14 2.04 -18.82 -7.41
CA ALA A 14 1.54 -19.83 -8.35
C ALA A 14 2.58 -20.92 -8.66
N SER A 15 3.86 -20.57 -8.76
CA SER A 15 4.96 -21.50 -9.03
C SER A 15 5.49 -22.23 -7.78
N LYS A 16 4.85 -22.04 -6.62
CA LYS A 16 5.27 -22.63 -5.32
C LYS A 16 6.65 -22.16 -4.85
N ARG A 17 7.15 -21.03 -5.35
CA ARG A 17 8.41 -20.42 -4.87
C ARG A 17 8.25 -19.80 -3.49
N ILE A 18 7.04 -19.31 -3.20
CA ILE A 18 6.58 -18.89 -1.88
C ILE A 18 5.31 -19.65 -1.51
N ASP A 19 5.10 -19.93 -0.25
CA ASP A 19 3.94 -20.66 0.26
C ASP A 19 2.81 -19.73 0.70
N LEU A 20 3.19 -18.55 1.18
CA LEU A 20 2.26 -17.53 1.64
C LEU A 20 2.89 -16.13 1.53
N ILE A 21 2.04 -15.11 1.53
CA ILE A 21 2.46 -13.70 1.52
C ILE A 21 1.59 -12.91 2.49
N PHE A 22 2.22 -12.06 3.31
CA PHE A 22 1.56 -11.19 4.28
C PHE A 22 1.29 -9.80 3.70
N PHE A 23 0.37 -9.07 4.32
CA PHE A 23 0.06 -7.67 4.02
C PHE A 23 -0.48 -7.46 2.60
N GLU A 24 -1.31 -8.38 2.15
CA GLU A 24 -1.98 -8.33 0.84
C GLU A 24 -3.45 -7.94 0.96
N SER A 25 -4.01 -7.53 -0.18
CA SER A 25 -5.46 -7.46 -0.42
C SER A 25 -5.81 -8.34 -1.62
N PRO A 26 -6.87 -9.18 -1.54
CA PRO A 26 -7.34 -9.97 -2.69
C PRO A 26 -7.71 -9.12 -3.92
N GLU A 27 -8.04 -7.84 -3.71
CA GLU A 27 -8.40 -6.90 -4.78
C GLU A 27 -7.20 -6.46 -5.64
N TRP A 28 -5.97 -6.67 -5.15
CA TRP A 28 -4.74 -6.26 -5.83
C TRP A 28 -4.28 -7.27 -6.87
N GLY A 29 -5.16 -7.62 -7.84
CA GLY A 29 -4.81 -8.42 -9.01
C GLY A 29 -4.73 -9.94 -8.79
N TRP A 30 -5.19 -10.46 -7.65
CA TRP A 30 -5.10 -11.89 -7.30
C TRP A 30 -6.16 -12.79 -7.95
N LYS A 31 -7.10 -12.24 -8.72
CA LYS A 31 -8.22 -12.99 -9.33
C LYS A 31 -7.81 -14.26 -10.10
N ASN A 32 -6.63 -14.21 -10.75
CA ASN A 32 -6.16 -15.31 -11.61
C ASN A 32 -5.14 -16.23 -10.91
N THR A 33 -4.89 -16.03 -9.63
CA THR A 33 -3.96 -16.84 -8.84
C THR A 33 -4.73 -17.55 -7.75
N ALA A 34 -4.77 -18.89 -7.77
CA ALA A 34 -5.46 -19.66 -6.73
C ALA A 34 -4.80 -19.43 -5.36
N HIS A 35 -5.60 -19.06 -4.36
CA HIS A 35 -5.14 -18.80 -3.00
C HIS A 35 -6.26 -18.98 -1.97
N GLU A 36 -5.86 -19.24 -0.74
CA GLU A 36 -6.69 -19.12 0.45
C GLU A 36 -6.41 -17.79 1.15
N VAL A 37 -7.42 -17.19 1.78
CA VAL A 37 -7.33 -15.88 2.42
C VAL A 37 -7.49 -16.02 3.91
N LEU A 38 -6.62 -15.36 4.68
CA LEU A 38 -6.68 -15.30 6.13
C LEU A 38 -6.48 -13.86 6.61
N GLY A 39 -7.40 -13.36 7.45
CA GLY A 39 -7.33 -12.01 8.00
C GLY A 39 -6.12 -11.81 8.91
N LEU A 40 -5.30 -10.80 8.62
CA LEU A 40 -4.15 -10.46 9.47
C LEU A 40 -4.55 -9.60 10.67
N GLY A 41 -5.64 -8.83 10.56
CA GLY A 41 -6.14 -7.97 11.64
C GLY A 41 -5.51 -6.58 11.69
N GLY A 42 -4.91 -6.13 10.59
CA GLY A 42 -4.42 -4.77 10.40
C GLY A 42 -5.18 -4.06 9.28
N THR A 43 -5.44 -2.75 9.47
CA THR A 43 -6.06 -1.88 8.47
C THR A 43 -5.11 -0.76 8.11
N ASP A 44 -5.08 -0.38 6.85
CA ASP A 44 -4.36 0.77 6.34
C ASP A 44 -5.17 1.46 5.24
N ALA A 45 -4.71 2.61 4.79
CA ALA A 45 -5.33 3.36 3.70
C ALA A 45 -4.26 4.01 2.82
N GLU A 46 -4.56 4.13 1.53
CA GLU A 46 -3.77 4.98 0.64
C GLU A 46 -4.30 6.41 0.68
N VAL A 47 -3.39 7.38 0.79
CA VAL A 47 -3.70 8.81 0.81
C VAL A 47 -2.96 9.55 -0.29
N TYR A 48 -3.57 10.62 -0.77
CA TYR A 48 -2.91 11.55 -1.70
C TYR A 48 -2.06 12.53 -0.90
N VAL A 49 -0.85 12.78 -1.38
CA VAL A 49 0.09 13.70 -0.76
C VAL A 49 0.58 14.70 -1.80
N ALA A 50 0.47 15.98 -1.49
CA ALA A 50 0.95 17.08 -2.29
C ALA A 50 1.86 17.98 -1.45
N ARG A 51 2.56 18.91 -2.10
CA ARG A 51 3.29 19.97 -1.41
C ARG A 51 2.32 20.94 -0.76
N ASN A 52 2.51 21.28 0.50
CA ASN A 52 1.75 22.32 1.19
C ASN A 52 2.21 23.70 0.70
N LEU A 53 1.32 24.42 0.01
CA LEU A 53 1.59 25.76 -0.53
C LEU A 53 0.49 26.71 -0.07
N PRO A 54 0.79 28.04 0.06
CA PRO A 54 -0.24 29.03 0.38
C PRO A 54 -1.45 28.95 -0.55
N GLY A 55 -2.64 28.88 0.02
CA GLY A 55 -3.90 28.78 -0.73
C GLY A 55 -4.24 27.39 -1.30
N ARG A 56 -3.38 26.38 -1.09
CA ARG A 56 -3.68 24.99 -1.46
C ARG A 56 -4.39 24.31 -0.28
N ASP A 57 -5.55 23.74 -0.56
CA ASP A 57 -6.40 23.05 0.41
C ASP A 57 -6.80 21.64 -0.09
N GLN A 58 -7.79 21.03 0.55
CA GLN A 58 -8.25 19.67 0.23
C GLN A 58 -8.86 19.53 -1.16
N HIS A 59 -9.40 20.61 -1.75
CA HIS A 59 -9.92 20.61 -3.12
C HIS A 59 -8.84 20.36 -4.17
N TYR A 60 -7.57 20.54 -3.81
CA TYR A 60 -6.45 20.20 -4.70
C TYR A 60 -6.45 18.72 -5.14
N PHE A 61 -7.09 17.86 -4.37
CA PHE A 61 -7.16 16.42 -4.63
C PHE A 61 -8.45 15.99 -5.34
N ASP A 62 -9.35 16.89 -5.68
CA ASP A 62 -10.66 16.54 -6.29
C ASP A 62 -10.51 15.98 -7.71
N ASP A 63 -9.50 16.43 -8.45
CA ASP A 63 -9.15 15.93 -9.77
C ASP A 63 -7.62 15.79 -9.93
N PHE A 64 -7.20 15.18 -11.06
CA PHE A 64 -5.78 15.03 -11.41
C PHE A 64 -5.42 15.69 -12.74
N ASP A 65 -6.33 16.48 -13.32
CA ASP A 65 -6.13 17.13 -14.60
C ASP A 65 -4.92 18.06 -14.58
N GLY A 66 -4.01 17.81 -15.51
CA GLY A 66 -2.78 18.57 -15.63
C GLY A 66 -1.72 18.31 -14.58
N LYS A 67 -2.02 17.57 -13.49
CA LYS A 67 -1.11 17.29 -12.38
C LYS A 67 -0.17 16.13 -12.69
N ARG A 68 1.10 16.26 -12.30
CA ARG A 68 2.13 15.22 -12.44
C ARG A 68 2.00 14.26 -11.25
N LEU A 69 1.72 12.98 -11.53
CA LEU A 69 1.59 11.95 -10.51
C LEU A 69 2.88 11.15 -10.37
N ALA A 70 3.44 11.06 -9.17
CA ALA A 70 4.54 10.15 -8.85
C ALA A 70 3.96 8.88 -8.22
N LEU A 71 3.97 7.77 -8.96
CA LEU A 71 3.34 6.52 -8.59
C LEU A 71 4.35 5.39 -8.36
N TYR A 72 3.98 4.43 -7.51
CA TYR A 72 4.77 3.21 -7.36
C TYR A 72 4.38 2.21 -8.46
N SER A 73 5.37 1.65 -9.14
CA SER A 73 5.14 0.74 -10.27
C SER A 73 4.51 -0.58 -9.82
N GLY A 74 3.37 -0.92 -10.43
CA GLY A 74 2.64 -2.15 -10.15
C GLY A 74 1.66 -2.07 -8.98
N TYR A 75 1.48 -0.90 -8.36
CA TYR A 75 0.43 -0.67 -7.38
C TYR A 75 -0.94 -0.55 -8.03
N HIS A 76 -1.97 -0.94 -7.29
CA HIS A 76 -3.37 -0.90 -7.69
C HIS A 76 -4.03 0.29 -6.99
N TYR A 77 -4.27 1.37 -7.72
CA TYR A 77 -4.84 2.60 -7.17
C TYR A 77 -6.36 2.66 -7.38
N GLY A 78 -7.08 3.07 -6.35
CA GLY A 78 -8.54 3.20 -6.39
C GLY A 78 -9.00 4.22 -7.43
N PHE A 79 -8.29 5.36 -7.58
CA PHE A 79 -8.61 6.38 -8.58
C PHE A 79 -8.52 5.89 -10.04
N ALA A 80 -7.87 4.76 -10.28
CA ALA A 80 -7.68 4.13 -11.58
C ALA A 80 -8.42 2.78 -11.69
N ASP A 81 -9.48 2.57 -10.91
CA ASP A 81 -10.25 1.32 -10.84
C ASP A 81 -9.36 0.08 -10.63
N PHE A 82 -8.34 0.22 -9.80
CA PHE A 82 -7.32 -0.81 -9.50
C PHE A 82 -6.55 -1.30 -10.73
N ASN A 83 -6.55 -0.57 -11.83
CA ASN A 83 -5.74 -0.88 -12.99
C ASN A 83 -4.28 -0.48 -12.72
N SER A 84 -3.37 -1.47 -12.68
CA SER A 84 -1.94 -1.28 -12.44
C SER A 84 -1.11 -1.22 -13.72
N ASP A 85 -1.74 -1.27 -14.90
CA ASP A 85 -1.06 -1.19 -16.18
C ASP A 85 -0.44 0.20 -16.38
N ARG A 86 0.88 0.23 -16.63
CA ARG A 86 1.63 1.48 -16.73
C ARG A 86 1.26 2.31 -17.94
N ASP A 87 0.92 1.67 -19.04
CA ASP A 87 0.60 2.39 -20.29
C ASP A 87 -0.81 2.97 -20.17
N TYR A 88 -1.76 2.23 -19.59
CA TYR A 88 -3.06 2.77 -19.21
C TYR A 88 -2.92 4.02 -18.32
N LEU A 89 -2.14 3.91 -17.24
CA LEU A 89 -1.94 5.02 -16.29
C LEU A 89 -1.27 6.24 -16.93
N ARG A 90 -0.32 6.03 -17.86
CA ARG A 90 0.30 7.13 -18.62
C ARG A 90 -0.65 7.80 -19.62
N GLN A 91 -1.53 7.02 -20.23
CA GLN A 91 -2.48 7.53 -21.21
C GLN A 91 -3.59 8.38 -20.57
N HIS A 92 -4.01 8.01 -19.36
CA HIS A 92 -5.13 8.65 -18.66
C HIS A 92 -4.68 9.71 -17.64
N PHE A 93 -3.42 9.62 -17.17
CA PHE A 93 -2.85 10.50 -16.17
C PHE A 93 -1.41 10.87 -16.54
N LYS A 94 -0.94 12.03 -16.11
CA LYS A 94 0.50 12.38 -16.24
C LYS A 94 1.35 11.61 -15.23
N ALA A 95 1.35 10.28 -15.34
CA ALA A 95 1.96 9.38 -14.36
C ALA A 95 3.43 9.08 -14.68
N GLU A 96 4.30 9.28 -13.68
CA GLU A 96 5.68 8.79 -13.63
C GLU A 96 5.78 7.68 -12.60
N PHE A 97 6.65 6.70 -12.83
CA PHE A 97 6.77 5.52 -11.99
C PHE A 97 8.14 5.41 -11.34
N SER A 98 8.14 4.98 -10.10
CA SER A 98 9.33 4.57 -9.36
C SER A 98 9.08 3.24 -8.62
N TYR A 99 10.11 2.74 -7.96
CA TYR A 99 10.04 1.60 -7.05
C TYR A 99 10.36 2.03 -5.61
N SER A 100 10.10 3.30 -5.26
CA SER A 100 10.40 3.86 -3.94
C SER A 100 9.38 4.93 -3.56
N HIS A 101 8.65 4.69 -2.50
CA HIS A 101 7.74 5.70 -1.92
C HIS A 101 8.51 6.91 -1.37
N ASP A 102 9.70 6.70 -0.78
CA ASP A 102 10.58 7.82 -0.36
C ASP A 102 10.90 8.72 -1.54
N SER A 103 11.30 8.13 -2.68
CA SER A 103 11.59 8.89 -3.90
C SER A 103 10.37 9.68 -4.39
N ASN A 104 9.18 9.10 -4.32
CA ASN A 104 7.95 9.76 -4.73
C ASN A 104 7.59 10.94 -3.82
N LEU A 105 7.69 10.77 -2.50
CA LEU A 105 7.50 11.86 -1.53
C LEU A 105 8.53 12.98 -1.72
N LEU A 106 9.80 12.64 -1.96
CA LEU A 106 10.85 13.62 -2.25
C LEU A 106 10.60 14.36 -3.57
N LYS A 107 10.06 13.70 -4.60
CA LYS A 107 9.65 14.39 -5.84
C LYS A 107 8.59 15.46 -5.56
N VAL A 108 7.61 15.17 -4.71
CA VAL A 108 6.58 16.13 -4.30
C VAL A 108 7.20 17.28 -3.52
N LEU A 109 8.04 17.00 -2.52
CA LEU A 109 8.70 18.02 -1.71
C LEU A 109 9.58 18.98 -2.55
N HIS A 110 10.21 18.45 -3.61
CA HIS A 110 11.09 19.22 -4.52
C HIS A 110 10.41 19.73 -5.79
N ASP A 111 9.08 19.74 -5.84
CA ASP A 111 8.30 20.23 -6.97
C ASP A 111 8.58 19.52 -8.30
N ARG A 112 8.94 18.24 -8.24
CA ARG A 112 9.15 17.37 -9.41
C ARG A 112 7.91 16.53 -9.74
N ALA A 113 6.97 16.44 -8.81
CA ALA A 113 5.64 15.88 -8.98
C ALA A 113 4.65 16.72 -8.16
N ASP A 114 3.39 16.71 -8.58
CA ASP A 114 2.33 17.48 -7.93
C ASP A 114 1.64 16.66 -6.84
N ILE A 115 1.43 15.36 -7.09
CA ILE A 115 0.78 14.43 -6.16
C ILE A 115 1.52 13.09 -6.18
N THR A 116 1.61 12.45 -5.03
CA THR A 116 1.88 11.02 -4.89
C THR A 116 0.80 10.35 -4.06
N VAL A 117 0.69 9.02 -4.19
CA VAL A 117 -0.22 8.19 -3.40
C VAL A 117 0.62 7.20 -2.60
N VAL A 118 0.41 7.16 -1.30
CA VAL A 118 1.17 6.31 -0.39
C VAL A 118 0.28 5.79 0.74
N ALA A 119 0.63 4.65 1.31
CA ALA A 119 -0.01 4.14 2.51
C ALA A 119 0.18 5.11 3.70
N GLU A 120 -0.85 5.30 4.51
CA GLU A 120 -0.77 6.16 5.70
C GLU A 120 0.32 5.69 6.65
N SER A 121 0.43 4.38 6.87
CA SER A 121 1.47 3.79 7.69
C SER A 121 2.88 4.13 7.19
N PHE A 122 3.09 4.06 5.87
CA PHE A 122 4.37 4.43 5.26
C PHE A 122 4.66 5.93 5.41
N LEU A 123 3.64 6.78 5.20
CA LEU A 123 3.79 8.23 5.37
C LEU A 123 4.23 8.58 6.80
N GLN A 124 3.62 7.95 7.81
CA GLN A 124 4.03 8.18 9.20
C GLN A 124 5.49 7.77 9.44
N LEU A 125 5.91 6.59 8.96
CA LEU A 125 7.30 6.14 9.03
C LEU A 125 8.29 7.10 8.32
N PHE A 126 7.85 7.69 7.21
CA PHE A 126 8.64 8.70 6.51
C PHE A 126 8.77 9.99 7.33
N LEU A 127 7.67 10.46 7.93
CA LEU A 127 7.62 11.66 8.74
C LEU A 127 8.42 11.50 10.04
N ASP A 128 8.40 10.34 10.67
CA ASP A 128 9.22 10.03 11.85
C ASP A 128 10.73 10.20 11.55
N LYS A 129 11.14 9.81 10.35
CA LYS A 129 12.54 9.97 9.88
C LYS A 129 12.85 11.38 9.37
N ASN A 130 11.82 12.11 8.94
CA ASN A 130 11.93 13.41 8.29
C ASN A 130 10.95 14.42 8.93
N PRO A 131 11.09 14.76 10.23
CA PRO A 131 10.07 15.54 10.95
C PRO A 131 9.84 16.94 10.36
N GLY A 132 10.85 17.54 9.72
CA GLY A 132 10.72 18.82 9.02
C GLY A 132 9.86 18.79 7.77
N SER A 133 9.51 17.61 7.27
CA SER A 133 8.65 17.44 6.08
C SER A 133 7.16 17.55 6.39
N ALA A 134 6.74 17.35 7.64
CA ALA A 134 5.33 17.33 8.02
C ALA A 134 4.61 18.65 7.67
N GLN A 135 5.24 19.78 7.90
CA GLN A 135 4.69 21.11 7.59
C GLN A 135 4.72 21.44 6.08
N GLN A 136 5.55 20.75 5.32
CA GLN A 136 5.71 20.96 3.88
C GLN A 136 4.77 20.11 3.02
N LEU A 137 4.08 19.14 3.63
CA LEU A 137 3.18 18.23 2.94
C LEU A 137 1.72 18.54 3.30
N LEU A 138 0.87 18.56 2.30
CA LEU A 138 -0.58 18.52 2.40
C LEU A 138 -1.01 17.08 2.16
N VAL A 139 -1.66 16.48 3.14
CA VAL A 139 -2.20 15.11 3.07
C VAL A 139 -3.70 15.17 2.88
N SER A 140 -4.24 14.39 1.95
CA SER A 140 -5.68 14.37 1.71
C SER A 140 -6.44 13.73 2.87
N THR A 141 -7.60 14.29 3.18
CA THR A 141 -8.60 13.64 4.04
C THR A 141 -9.35 12.53 3.30
N ARG A 142 -9.47 12.68 1.97
CA ARG A 142 -10.01 11.66 1.08
C ARG A 142 -8.98 10.52 0.94
N LYS A 143 -9.44 9.29 1.11
CA LYS A 143 -8.64 8.09 0.87
C LYS A 143 -8.77 7.66 -0.58
N ASP A 144 -7.69 7.16 -1.17
CA ASP A 144 -7.72 6.47 -2.46
C ASP A 144 -8.39 5.10 -2.28
N GLN A 145 -7.96 4.39 -1.27
CA GLN A 145 -8.55 3.12 -0.84
C GLN A 145 -8.33 2.90 0.66
N VAL A 146 -9.19 2.10 1.26
CA VAL A 146 -9.03 1.56 2.63
C VAL A 146 -9.06 0.05 2.52
N TYR A 147 -8.13 -0.64 3.15
CA TYR A 147 -8.03 -2.09 3.04
C TYR A 147 -7.65 -2.74 4.37
N HIS A 148 -8.09 -4.00 4.51
CA HIS A 148 -7.69 -4.87 5.59
C HIS A 148 -6.58 -5.78 5.11
N HIS A 149 -5.47 -5.78 5.81
CA HIS A 149 -4.36 -6.66 5.48
C HIS A 149 -4.73 -8.13 5.66
N GLN A 150 -4.42 -8.91 4.66
CA GLN A 150 -4.66 -10.35 4.58
C GLN A 150 -3.33 -11.09 4.47
N VAL A 151 -3.38 -12.38 4.81
CA VAL A 151 -2.39 -13.36 4.40
C VAL A 151 -2.99 -14.18 3.28
N LEU A 152 -2.29 -14.30 2.18
CA LEU A 152 -2.68 -15.18 1.08
C LEU A 152 -1.77 -16.41 1.09
N LEU A 153 -2.38 -17.60 1.06
CA LEU A 153 -1.68 -18.87 1.04
C LEU A 153 -1.95 -19.56 -0.30
N ARG A 154 -0.95 -20.18 -0.91
CA ARG A 154 -1.20 -21.03 -2.05
C ARG A 154 -1.97 -22.30 -1.64
N PRO A 155 -2.76 -22.91 -2.55
CA PRO A 155 -3.30 -24.25 -2.32
C PRO A 155 -2.17 -25.25 -2.01
N GLU A 156 -2.45 -26.21 -1.14
CA GLU A 156 -1.47 -27.22 -0.71
C GLU A 156 -0.19 -26.60 -0.08
N SER A 157 -0.33 -25.46 0.59
CA SER A 157 0.76 -24.89 1.38
C SER A 157 1.18 -25.88 2.49
N PRO A 158 2.50 -25.99 2.81
CA PRO A 158 2.96 -26.85 3.92
C PRO A 158 2.40 -26.42 5.27
N VAL A 159 1.99 -25.16 5.42
CA VAL A 159 1.26 -24.64 6.57
C VAL A 159 -0.18 -24.40 6.13
N SER A 160 -1.14 -25.08 6.75
CA SER A 160 -2.55 -24.88 6.46
C SER A 160 -3.07 -23.54 6.98
N ALA A 161 -4.11 -22.99 6.32
CA ALA A 161 -4.80 -21.78 6.82
C ALA A 161 -5.30 -21.96 8.26
N LYS A 162 -5.74 -23.18 8.64
CA LYS A 162 -6.16 -23.51 10.00
C LYS A 162 -5.04 -23.41 11.03
N GLU A 163 -3.84 -23.90 10.70
CA GLU A 163 -2.67 -23.80 11.59
C GLU A 163 -2.20 -22.36 11.73
N LEU A 164 -2.08 -21.65 10.60
CA LEU A 164 -1.71 -20.23 10.60
C LEU A 164 -2.73 -19.39 11.37
N GLY A 165 -4.04 -19.67 11.19
CA GLY A 165 -5.10 -19.00 11.93
C GLY A 165 -4.95 -19.16 13.45
N ARG A 166 -4.65 -20.37 13.93
CA ARG A 166 -4.39 -20.61 15.37
C ARG A 166 -3.17 -19.84 15.88
N LEU A 167 -2.13 -19.69 15.06
CA LEU A 167 -0.95 -18.90 15.42
C LEU A 167 -1.31 -17.41 15.54
N LEU A 168 -2.02 -16.87 14.56
CA LEU A 168 -2.48 -15.47 14.58
C LEU A 168 -3.42 -15.19 15.77
N GLU A 169 -4.35 -16.11 16.08
CA GLU A 169 -5.21 -15.98 17.26
C GLU A 169 -4.41 -15.92 18.57
N ARG A 170 -3.37 -16.74 18.71
CA ARG A 170 -2.48 -16.67 19.90
C ARG A 170 -1.77 -15.32 19.99
N LEU A 171 -1.25 -14.80 18.87
CA LEU A 171 -0.60 -13.50 18.82
C LEU A 171 -1.61 -12.34 19.11
N ARG A 172 -2.87 -12.49 18.72
CA ARG A 172 -3.94 -11.55 19.10
C ARG A 172 -4.22 -11.61 20.59
N ALA A 173 -4.43 -12.81 21.11
CA ALA A 173 -4.76 -13.02 22.52
C ALA A 173 -3.64 -12.57 23.48
N SER A 174 -2.37 -12.72 23.09
CA SER A 174 -1.23 -12.20 23.85
C SER A 174 -1.00 -10.70 23.71
N GLY A 175 -1.66 -10.04 22.74
CA GLY A 175 -1.44 -8.63 22.42
C GLY A 175 -0.18 -8.36 21.56
N GLU A 176 0.63 -9.38 21.28
CA GLU A 176 1.86 -9.21 20.49
C GLU A 176 1.61 -8.72 19.08
N LEU A 177 0.54 -9.21 18.43
CA LEU A 177 0.16 -8.75 17.10
C LEU A 177 -0.17 -7.25 17.09
N LYS A 178 -0.90 -6.77 18.10
CA LYS A 178 -1.22 -5.34 18.26
C LYS A 178 0.05 -4.50 18.39
N VAL A 179 0.99 -4.91 19.23
CA VAL A 179 2.29 -4.22 19.41
C VAL A 179 3.08 -4.20 18.10
N LEU A 180 3.09 -5.32 17.37
CA LEU A 180 3.75 -5.40 16.08
C LEU A 180 3.14 -4.43 15.06
N LEU A 181 1.82 -4.43 14.91
CA LEU A 181 1.12 -3.53 13.98
C LEU A 181 1.35 -2.05 14.32
N GLN A 182 1.25 -1.70 15.60
CA GLN A 182 1.49 -0.32 16.06
C GLN A 182 2.90 0.19 15.76
N ARG A 183 3.91 -0.68 15.82
CA ARG A 183 5.30 -0.32 15.45
C ARG A 183 5.43 0.17 14.01
N TYR A 184 4.54 -0.25 13.13
CA TYR A 184 4.49 0.14 11.73
C TYR A 184 3.32 1.08 11.42
N HIS A 185 2.76 1.75 12.43
CA HIS A 185 1.61 2.66 12.31
C HIS A 185 0.36 2.04 11.67
N LEU A 186 0.24 0.71 11.72
CA LEU A 186 -0.95 0.02 11.28
C LEU A 186 -2.01 -0.01 12.37
N HIS A 187 -3.26 0.22 11.98
CA HIS A 187 -4.39 0.15 12.90
C HIS A 187 -4.81 -1.30 13.10
N ALA A 188 -4.84 -1.77 14.37
CA ALA A 188 -5.38 -3.08 14.66
C ALA A 188 -6.90 -3.07 14.45
N SER A 189 -7.41 -3.99 13.61
CA SER A 189 -8.85 -4.24 13.48
C SER A 189 -9.32 -5.08 14.66
N HIS A 190 -10.49 -4.75 15.20
CA HIS A 190 -11.16 -5.52 16.25
C HIS A 190 -11.83 -6.76 15.68
#